data_55e55de6a63f7c67c8eef335ec8f6a8b
#
_entry.id   55e55de6a63f7c67c8eef335ec8f6a8b
#
_cell.length_a   1.000
_cell.length_b   1.000
_cell.length_c   1.000
_cell.angle_alpha   90.00
_cell.angle_beta   90.00
_cell.angle_gamma   90.00
#
_symmetry.space_group_name_H-M   'P 1'
#
loop_
_entity.id
_entity.type
_entity.pdbx_description
1 polymer ?
#
loop_
_entity_poly.entity_id
_entity_poly.type
_entity_poly.pdbx_seq_one_letter_code
_entity_poly.pdbx_strand_id
1 'polypeptide(L)'
;MAKALISIDYTEDFVADHGKLTAGAPAQAISDDIYGVTQKAFERGDYIFFTIDAHEENDVFHPESKLFPPHNIIGTSGRNLYGKLADFYQEHADESRVFWMDKRHYSAFSGTDLDIRLR
;
A
#
# COMPACT_ATOMS: atom_id res chain seq x y z
N MET A 1 -5.60 -24.16 5.77
CA MET A 1 -6.46 -23.05 5.34
C MET A 1 -5.60 -21.91 4.82
N ALA A 2 -5.96 -21.39 3.68
CA ALA A 2 -5.23 -20.26 3.11
C ALA A 2 -5.51 -18.98 3.92
N LYS A 3 -4.48 -18.15 4.04
CA LYS A 3 -4.56 -16.85 4.72
C LYS A 3 -4.06 -15.75 3.79
N ALA A 4 -4.52 -14.55 4.01
CA ALA A 4 -4.07 -13.37 3.27
C ALA A 4 -3.68 -12.26 4.25
N LEU A 5 -2.55 -11.63 3.98
CA LEU A 5 -2.15 -10.39 4.64
C LEU A 5 -2.45 -9.23 3.69
N ILE A 6 -3.21 -8.26 4.17
CA ILE A 6 -3.52 -7.07 3.40
C ILE A 6 -2.74 -5.91 4.00
N SER A 7 -1.81 -5.37 3.22
CA SER A 7 -0.97 -4.24 3.60
C SER A 7 -1.53 -2.98 2.96
N ILE A 8 -1.95 -2.02 3.78
CA ILE A 8 -2.73 -0.87 3.33
C ILE A 8 -1.91 0.40 3.45
N ASP A 9 -1.63 1.04 2.31
CA ASP A 9 -1.13 2.43 2.22
C ASP A 9 0.18 2.74 2.94
N TYR A 10 1.07 1.78 3.14
CA TYR A 10 2.35 2.05 3.78
C TYR A 10 3.37 2.57 2.75
N THR A 11 3.14 3.79 2.28
CA THR A 11 3.88 4.40 1.17
C THR A 11 4.71 5.60 1.62
N GLU A 12 5.60 6.05 0.74
CA GLU A 12 6.44 7.23 0.98
C GLU A 12 5.60 8.45 1.34
N ASP A 13 4.49 8.70 0.62
CA ASP A 13 3.66 9.88 0.89
C ASP A 13 2.98 9.84 2.26
N PHE A 14 2.67 8.66 2.79
CA PHE A 14 2.04 8.54 4.11
C PHE A 14 3.03 8.36 5.24
N VAL A 15 4.29 8.01 4.97
CA VAL A 15 5.23 7.60 6.02
C VAL A 15 6.52 8.41 6.04
N ALA A 16 7.12 8.73 4.88
CA ALA A 16 8.41 9.41 4.81
C ALA A 16 8.32 10.87 5.30
N ASP A 17 9.42 11.41 5.80
CA ASP A 17 9.48 12.81 6.27
C ASP A 17 9.03 13.80 5.19
N HIS A 18 9.39 13.52 3.94
CA HIS A 18 9.03 14.37 2.79
C HIS A 18 7.68 14.00 2.16
N GLY A 19 6.97 13.06 2.74
CA GLY A 19 5.69 12.59 2.20
C GLY A 19 4.63 13.68 2.14
N LYS A 20 3.81 13.65 1.10
CA LYS A 20 2.80 14.71 0.83
C LYS A 20 1.67 14.72 1.85
N LEU A 21 1.44 13.62 2.55
CA LEU A 21 0.43 13.50 3.60
C LEU A 21 0.96 12.60 4.71
N THR A 22 2.15 12.90 5.18
CA THR A 22 2.89 12.03 6.09
C THR A 22 2.32 12.00 7.51
N ALA A 23 2.29 10.80 8.09
CA ALA A 23 2.04 10.60 9.52
C ALA A 23 3.34 10.71 10.34
N GLY A 24 4.50 10.79 9.69
CA GLY A 24 5.77 11.08 10.32
C GLY A 24 6.34 9.97 11.20
N ALA A 25 7.03 10.38 12.26
CA ALA A 25 7.79 9.47 13.11
C ALA A 25 7.02 8.26 13.66
N PRO A 26 5.77 8.39 14.12
CA PRO A 26 5.02 7.21 14.58
C PRO A 26 4.83 6.14 13.51
N ALA A 27 4.59 6.55 12.28
CA ALA A 27 4.44 5.61 11.17
C ALA A 27 5.79 4.98 10.78
N GLN A 28 6.87 5.77 10.82
CA GLN A 28 8.21 5.28 10.52
C GLN A 28 8.70 4.27 11.56
N ALA A 29 8.30 4.45 12.81
CA ALA A 29 8.74 3.60 13.91
C ALA A 29 8.31 2.13 13.77
N ILE A 30 7.26 1.85 13.02
CA ILE A 30 6.76 0.47 12.83
C ILE A 30 7.27 -0.19 11.55
N SER A 31 8.19 0.44 10.84
CA SER A 31 8.68 -0.05 9.55
C SER A 31 9.26 -1.48 9.64
N ASP A 32 10.12 -1.72 10.63
CA ASP A 32 10.72 -3.06 10.80
C ASP A 32 9.68 -4.09 11.19
N ASP A 33 8.70 -3.73 12.01
CA ASP A 33 7.63 -4.64 12.43
C ASP A 33 6.73 -5.02 11.26
N ILE A 34 6.37 -4.05 10.42
CA ILE A 34 5.57 -4.30 9.22
C ILE A 34 6.31 -5.22 8.27
N TYR A 35 7.59 -4.97 8.05
CA TYR A 35 8.42 -5.84 7.23
C TYR A 35 8.46 -7.26 7.81
N GLY A 36 8.70 -7.39 9.12
CA GLY A 36 8.78 -8.69 9.79
C GLY A 36 7.49 -9.50 9.68
N VAL A 37 6.34 -8.86 9.90
CA VAL A 37 5.03 -9.52 9.76
C VAL A 37 4.82 -9.99 8.31
N THR A 38 5.17 -9.16 7.34
CA THR A 38 5.01 -9.49 5.93
C THR A 38 5.91 -10.65 5.52
N GLN A 39 7.16 -10.62 5.94
CA GLN A 39 8.12 -11.69 5.64
C GLN A 39 7.66 -13.03 6.23
N LYS A 40 7.21 -13.02 7.48
CA LYS A 40 6.71 -14.25 8.12
C LYS A 40 5.46 -14.79 7.43
N ALA A 41 4.54 -13.91 7.04
CA ALA A 41 3.35 -14.33 6.32
C ALA A 41 3.73 -14.97 4.99
N PHE A 42 4.65 -14.38 4.26
CA PHE A 42 5.12 -14.92 2.99
C PHE A 42 5.79 -16.29 3.17
N GLU A 43 6.66 -16.41 4.16
CA GLU A 43 7.40 -17.65 4.41
C GLU A 43 6.49 -18.83 4.78
N ARG A 44 5.37 -18.58 5.48
CA ARG A 44 4.44 -19.65 5.82
C ARG A 44 3.41 -19.93 4.71
N GLY A 45 3.54 -19.29 3.56
CA GLY A 45 2.71 -19.56 2.39
C GLY A 45 1.46 -18.72 2.24
N ASP A 46 1.32 -17.65 3.00
CA ASP A 46 0.16 -16.76 2.91
C ASP A 46 0.21 -15.93 1.62
N TYR A 47 -0.96 -15.45 1.21
CA TYR A 47 -1.08 -14.48 0.11
C TYR A 47 -0.86 -13.08 0.66
N ILE A 48 -0.16 -12.23 -0.11
CA ILE A 48 0.16 -10.85 0.29
C ILE A 48 -0.48 -9.90 -0.71
N PHE A 49 -1.33 -9.00 -0.21
CA PHE A 49 -1.97 -7.96 -1.01
C PHE A 49 -1.50 -6.59 -0.55
N PHE A 50 -0.88 -5.85 -1.45
CA PHE A 50 -0.56 -4.44 -1.22
C PHE A 50 -1.67 -3.61 -1.86
N THR A 51 -2.48 -2.95 -1.03
CA THR A 51 -3.58 -2.11 -1.49
C THR A 51 -3.17 -0.65 -1.31
N ILE A 52 -2.96 0.05 -2.40
CA ILE A 52 -2.28 1.34 -2.41
C ILE A 52 -3.15 2.40 -3.06
N ASP A 53 -3.36 3.51 -2.36
CA ASP A 53 -4.06 4.68 -2.89
C ASP A 53 -3.49 5.08 -4.25
N ALA A 54 -4.39 5.34 -5.18
CA ALA A 54 -4.06 5.78 -6.52
C ALA A 54 -4.89 7.00 -6.87
N HIS A 55 -4.25 8.15 -6.98
CA HIS A 55 -4.89 9.39 -7.35
C HIS A 55 -4.33 9.88 -8.68
N GLU A 56 -5.19 10.47 -9.49
CA GLU A 56 -4.73 11.17 -10.69
C GLU A 56 -4.46 12.62 -10.35
N GLU A 57 -3.45 13.19 -10.99
CA GLU A 57 -3.15 14.60 -10.83
C GLU A 57 -4.36 15.43 -11.25
N ASN A 58 -4.74 16.40 -10.39
CA ASN A 58 -5.87 17.30 -10.64
C ASN A 58 -7.24 16.62 -10.72
N ASP A 59 -7.41 15.46 -10.11
CA ASP A 59 -8.72 14.81 -10.06
C ASP A 59 -9.63 15.51 -9.04
N VAL A 60 -10.50 16.37 -9.55
CA VAL A 60 -11.43 17.14 -8.72
C VAL A 60 -12.65 16.33 -8.28
N PHE A 61 -12.84 15.15 -8.85
CA PHE A 61 -13.98 14.28 -8.55
C PHE A 61 -13.70 13.25 -7.47
N HIS A 62 -12.43 13.07 -7.11
CA HIS A 62 -12.08 12.15 -6.04
C HIS A 62 -12.55 12.70 -4.69
N PRO A 63 -13.17 11.86 -3.83
CA PRO A 63 -13.72 12.34 -2.56
C PRO A 63 -12.69 13.03 -1.66
N GLU A 64 -11.42 12.66 -1.74
CA GLU A 64 -10.36 13.26 -0.92
C GLU A 64 -9.80 14.56 -1.48
N SER A 65 -10.13 14.93 -2.72
CA SER A 65 -9.50 16.08 -3.39
C SER A 65 -9.74 17.43 -2.70
N LYS A 66 -10.82 17.53 -1.93
CA LYS A 66 -11.18 18.73 -1.16
C LYS A 66 -10.71 18.69 0.27
N LEU A 67 -10.32 17.52 0.77
CA LEU A 67 -10.01 17.29 2.17
C LEU A 67 -8.51 17.25 2.44
N PHE A 68 -7.72 16.81 1.47
CA PHE A 68 -6.30 16.58 1.65
C PHE A 68 -5.51 17.13 0.47
N PRO A 69 -4.22 17.49 0.70
CA PRO A 69 -3.33 17.86 -0.40
C PRO A 69 -3.12 16.65 -1.34
N PRO A 70 -2.71 16.90 -2.59
CA PRO A 70 -2.37 15.80 -3.51
C PRO A 70 -1.32 14.86 -2.92
N HIS A 71 -1.60 13.57 -2.96
CA HIS A 71 -0.73 12.51 -2.45
C HIS A 71 -0.96 11.23 -3.22
N ASN A 72 -0.01 10.32 -3.17
CA ASN A 72 -0.08 9.03 -3.88
C ASN A 72 -0.53 9.16 -5.33
N ILE A 73 0.05 10.13 -6.03
CA ILE A 73 -0.27 10.38 -7.44
C ILE A 73 0.34 9.28 -8.31
N ILE A 74 -0.47 8.73 -9.21
CA ILE A 74 -0.05 7.69 -10.13
C ILE A 74 1.17 8.17 -10.91
N GLY A 75 2.20 7.33 -10.99
CA GLY A 75 3.46 7.65 -11.69
C GLY A 75 4.48 8.38 -10.85
N THR A 76 4.20 8.71 -9.59
CA THR A 76 5.16 9.37 -8.71
C THR A 76 5.73 8.41 -7.68
N SER A 77 6.91 8.76 -7.13
CA SER A 77 7.57 7.97 -6.09
C SER A 77 6.81 7.96 -4.76
N GLY A 78 5.87 8.89 -4.57
CA GLY A 78 5.03 8.94 -3.36
C GLY A 78 4.23 7.66 -3.15
N ARG A 79 3.94 6.92 -4.21
CA ARG A 79 3.23 5.64 -4.16
C ARG A 79 4.14 4.46 -3.88
N ASN A 80 5.44 4.63 -3.85
CA ASN A 80 6.34 3.53 -3.51
C ASN A 80 6.19 3.14 -2.05
N LEU A 81 6.31 1.84 -1.76
CA LEU A 81 6.30 1.37 -0.37
C LEU A 81 7.49 1.96 0.38
N TYR A 82 7.29 2.17 1.69
CA TYR A 82 8.31 2.77 2.54
C TYR A 82 9.26 1.72 3.13
N GLY A 83 10.56 2.05 3.17
CA GLY A 83 11.57 1.30 3.90
C GLY A 83 11.77 -0.13 3.38
N LYS A 84 11.97 -1.06 4.30
CA LYS A 84 12.23 -2.47 3.97
C LYS A 84 11.06 -3.16 3.27
N LEU A 85 9.85 -2.66 3.44
CA LEU A 85 8.70 -3.20 2.73
C LEU A 85 8.83 -3.00 1.22
N ALA A 86 9.46 -1.90 0.79
CA ALA A 86 9.77 -1.68 -0.61
C ALA A 86 10.73 -2.73 -1.14
N ASP A 87 11.75 -3.09 -0.35
CA ASP A 87 12.71 -4.13 -0.72
C ASP A 87 12.01 -5.50 -0.84
N PHE A 88 11.12 -5.80 0.10
CA PHE A 88 10.33 -7.04 0.05
C PHE A 88 9.53 -7.11 -1.26
N TYR A 89 8.83 -6.04 -1.60
CA TYR A 89 8.00 -6.03 -2.81
C TYR A 89 8.86 -6.17 -4.07
N GLN A 90 9.98 -5.47 -4.13
CA GLN A 90 10.88 -5.53 -5.27
C GLN A 90 11.43 -6.95 -5.47
N GLU A 91 11.73 -7.64 -4.38
CA GLU A 91 12.25 -9.01 -4.40
C GLU A 91 11.18 -10.03 -4.79
N HIS A 92 9.91 -9.81 -4.40
CA HIS A 92 8.83 -10.79 -4.50
C HIS A 92 7.70 -10.38 -5.45
N ALA A 93 7.83 -9.29 -6.20
CA ALA A 93 6.76 -8.79 -7.06
C ALA A 93 6.28 -9.80 -8.11
N ASP A 94 7.15 -10.70 -8.55
CA ASP A 94 6.84 -11.70 -9.56
C ASP A 94 6.26 -13.00 -8.98
N GLU A 95 6.19 -13.10 -7.66
CA GLU A 95 5.65 -14.30 -7.01
C GLU A 95 4.13 -14.37 -7.18
N SER A 96 3.62 -15.58 -7.40
CA SER A 96 2.19 -15.80 -7.66
C SER A 96 1.29 -15.45 -6.46
N ARG A 97 1.87 -15.34 -5.25
CA ARG A 97 1.12 -15.02 -4.03
C ARG A 97 1.23 -13.57 -3.61
N VAL A 98 1.88 -12.72 -4.41
CA VAL A 98 2.07 -11.30 -4.09
C VAL A 98 1.31 -10.46 -5.12
N PHE A 99 0.43 -9.60 -4.63
CA PHE A 99 -0.44 -8.78 -5.47
C PHE A 99 -0.31 -7.30 -5.11
N TRP A 100 -0.30 -6.46 -6.13
CA TRP A 100 -0.38 -5.01 -5.99
C TRP A 100 -1.72 -4.56 -6.55
N MET A 101 -2.50 -3.83 -5.74
CA MET A 101 -3.83 -3.38 -6.14
C MET A 101 -3.96 -1.88 -5.90
N ASP A 102 -4.29 -1.15 -6.94
CA ASP A 102 -4.59 0.27 -6.84
C ASP A 102 -6.00 0.43 -6.28
N LYS A 103 -6.15 1.30 -5.28
CA LYS A 103 -7.47 1.67 -4.78
C LYS A 103 -7.67 3.17 -4.92
N ARG A 104 -8.90 3.57 -5.22
CA ARG A 104 -9.25 5.00 -5.43
C ARG A 104 -10.13 5.55 -4.32
N HIS A 105 -10.54 4.71 -3.38
CA HIS A 105 -11.39 5.06 -2.24
C HIS A 105 -10.74 4.58 -0.95
N TYR A 106 -11.29 5.00 0.18
CA TYR A 106 -10.76 4.55 1.48
C TYR A 106 -10.74 3.03 1.59
N SER A 107 -11.82 2.38 1.18
CA SER A 107 -11.88 0.92 1.23
C SER A 107 -11.18 0.31 0.02
N ALA A 108 -10.31 -0.66 0.28
CA ALA A 108 -9.67 -1.44 -0.78
C ALA A 108 -10.67 -2.32 -1.55
N PHE A 109 -11.86 -2.54 -1.01
CA PHE A 109 -12.90 -3.30 -1.69
C PHE A 109 -13.71 -2.46 -2.68
N SER A 110 -13.71 -1.16 -2.51
CA SER A 110 -14.52 -0.26 -3.35
C SER A 110 -13.89 -0.09 -4.73
N GLY A 111 -14.61 -0.55 -5.75
CA GLY A 111 -14.17 -0.41 -7.15
C GLY A 111 -12.98 -1.29 -7.54
N THR A 112 -12.68 -2.34 -6.76
CA THR A 112 -11.59 -3.28 -7.05
C THR A 112 -12.11 -4.71 -7.10
N ASP A 113 -11.26 -5.64 -7.53
CA ASP A 113 -11.59 -7.07 -7.53
C ASP A 113 -11.05 -7.81 -6.29
N LEU A 114 -10.73 -7.08 -5.22
CA LEU A 114 -10.17 -7.70 -4.01
C LEU A 114 -11.08 -8.79 -3.44
N ASP A 115 -12.38 -8.52 -3.36
CA ASP A 115 -13.35 -9.50 -2.87
C ASP A 115 -13.32 -10.80 -3.68
N ILE A 116 -13.25 -10.67 -4.99
CA ILE A 116 -13.17 -11.82 -5.89
C ILE A 116 -11.89 -12.61 -5.66
N ARG A 117 -10.77 -11.91 -5.53
CA ARG A 117 -9.47 -12.56 -5.31
C ARG A 117 -9.37 -13.27 -3.97
N LEU A 118 -10.05 -12.76 -2.94
CA LEU A 118 -10.04 -13.36 -1.61
C LEU A 118 -10.93 -14.62 -1.51
N ARG A 119 -11.78 -14.85 -2.48
CA ARG A 119 -12.61 -16.04 -2.54
C ARG A 119 -11.83 -17.17 -3.23
#